data_095d0aae60eeea7f217bc61df59dbf80
#
_entry.id   095d0aae60eeea7f217bc61df59dbf80
#
_cell.length_a   1.000
_cell.length_b   1.000
_cell.length_c   1.000
_cell.angle_alpha   90.00
_cell.angle_beta   90.00
_cell.angle_gamma   90.00
#
_symmetry.space_group_name_H-M   'P 1'
#
loop_
_entity.id
_entity.type
_entity.pdbx_description
1 polymer ?
#
loop_
_entity_poly.entity_id
_entity_poly.type
_entity_poly.pdbx_seq_one_letter_code
_entity_poly.pdbx_strand_id
1 'polypeptide(L)'
;MSCAATRNIQPMTMIAVDTQFGRIGIVEDGGAITRVVWDGADDGAPTPLLQRAARQLAEYDAGDREVFDLPFRVAGSAFQKAVCAELCAIPFGQTRTYGDIAKRLGQSAQAVGSACGGNPIPILIPCHRVMGAGGKLTGFSGKGGVETKVALLRHERAASLLI
;
A
#
# COMPACT_ATOMS: atom_id res chain seq x y z
N MET A 1 32.81 22.06 14.88
CA MET A 1 32.41 21.66 14.84
C MET A 1 31.60 21.12 14.34
N SER A 2 31.28 20.72 13.95
CA SER A 2 30.65 20.35 13.55
C SER A 2 30.02 19.60 13.36
N CYS A 3 29.66 19.25 13.76
CA CYS A 3 29.03 18.56 13.75
C CYS A 3 28.31 18.08 13.13
N ALA A 4 28.76 18.44 12.76
CA ALA A 4 28.13 18.06 11.84
C ALA A 4 27.32 16.93 11.97
N ALA A 5 26.51 17.31 12.18
CA ALA A 5 25.43 16.59 11.77
C ALA A 5 25.84 15.36 11.04
N THR A 6 26.43 14.47 11.73
CA THR A 6 26.16 13.12 11.44
C THR A 6 24.66 12.98 11.57
N ARG A 7 23.97 13.43 10.56
CA ARG A 7 22.68 12.85 10.32
C ARG A 7 22.95 11.37 10.28
N ASN A 8 22.49 10.67 11.27
CA ASN A 8 22.29 9.27 11.14
C ASN A 8 21.26 9.09 10.03
N ILE A 9 21.75 9.23 8.80
CA ILE A 9 21.03 8.68 7.68
C ILE A 9 21.20 7.20 7.88
N GLN A 10 20.29 6.64 8.65
CA GLN A 10 20.16 5.19 8.64
C GLN A 10 19.85 4.84 7.20
N PRO A 11 20.68 4.04 6.54
CA PRO A 11 20.39 3.65 5.19
C PRO A 11 19.02 3.00 5.17
N MET A 12 18.21 3.39 4.20
CA MET A 12 16.95 2.72 3.96
C MET A 12 17.21 1.26 3.74
N THR A 13 16.50 0.42 4.45
CA THR A 13 16.61 -1.02 4.29
C THR A 13 15.37 -1.56 3.60
N MET A 14 15.55 -2.58 2.79
CA MET A 14 14.47 -3.19 2.04
C MET A 14 14.54 -4.71 2.20
N ILE A 15 13.38 -5.33 2.37
CA ILE A 15 13.25 -6.77 2.34
C ILE A 15 12.33 -7.16 1.18
N ALA A 16 12.67 -8.20 0.46
CA ALA A 16 11.87 -8.70 -0.64
C ALA A 16 11.10 -9.96 -0.24
N VAL A 17 9.84 -10.03 -0.67
CA VAL A 17 8.95 -11.16 -0.39
C VAL A 17 8.38 -11.64 -1.72
N ASP A 18 8.51 -12.93 -2.00
CA ASP A 18 7.87 -13.53 -3.18
C ASP A 18 6.41 -13.84 -2.87
N THR A 19 5.51 -13.32 -3.68
CA THR A 19 4.06 -13.51 -3.53
C THR A 19 3.46 -13.92 -4.87
N GLN A 20 2.19 -14.35 -4.83
CA GLN A 20 1.45 -14.63 -6.06
C GLN A 20 1.26 -13.39 -6.94
N PHE A 21 1.47 -12.19 -6.38
CA PHE A 21 1.36 -10.93 -7.11
C PHE A 21 2.71 -10.44 -7.65
N GLY A 22 3.76 -11.22 -7.46
CA GLY A 22 5.13 -10.90 -7.83
C GLY A 22 6.03 -10.71 -6.62
N ARG A 23 7.26 -10.31 -6.89
CA ARG A 23 8.23 -10.05 -5.84
C ARG A 23 8.04 -8.63 -5.32
N ILE A 24 7.78 -8.50 -4.02
CA ILE A 24 7.41 -7.24 -3.39
C ILE A 24 8.53 -6.81 -2.45
N GLY A 25 9.10 -5.64 -2.69
CA GLY A 25 10.07 -5.03 -1.78
C GLY A 25 9.36 -4.12 -0.77
N ILE A 26 9.69 -4.26 0.50
CA ILE A 26 9.18 -3.41 1.57
C ILE A 26 10.33 -2.60 2.12
N VAL A 27 10.18 -1.28 2.15
CA VAL A 27 11.22 -0.36 2.57
C VAL A 27 10.89 0.23 3.93
N GLU A 28 11.85 0.16 4.83
CA GLU A 28 11.79 0.84 6.13
C GLU A 28 12.74 2.04 6.11
N ASP A 29 12.27 3.12 6.71
CA ASP A 29 13.07 4.30 6.98
C ASP A 29 12.64 4.89 8.33
N GLY A 30 13.58 5.02 9.25
CA GLY A 30 13.34 5.67 10.54
C GLY A 30 12.26 5.03 11.39
N GLY A 31 12.15 3.70 11.38
CA GLY A 31 11.21 2.97 12.22
C GLY A 31 9.79 2.85 11.68
N ALA A 32 9.58 3.16 10.41
CA ALA A 32 8.28 3.02 9.74
C ALA A 32 8.44 2.45 8.34
N ILE A 33 7.39 1.80 7.85
CA ILE A 33 7.32 1.39 6.45
C ILE A 33 6.98 2.62 5.62
N THR A 34 7.79 2.92 4.61
CA THR A 34 7.66 4.14 3.81
C THR A 34 7.39 3.88 2.34
N ARG A 35 7.70 2.69 1.82
CA ARG A 35 7.49 2.35 0.42
C ARG A 35 7.31 0.86 0.21
N VAL A 36 6.58 0.53 -0.84
CA VAL A 36 6.57 -0.79 -1.45
C VAL A 36 7.11 -0.65 -2.88
N VAL A 37 8.05 -1.51 -3.24
CA VAL A 37 8.73 -1.48 -4.52
C VAL A 37 8.41 -2.79 -5.26
N TRP A 38 7.84 -2.67 -6.46
CA TRP A 38 7.59 -3.83 -7.32
C TRP A 38 8.91 -4.34 -7.88
N ASP A 39 9.09 -5.67 -7.89
CA ASP A 39 10.35 -6.33 -8.25
C ASP A 39 11.53 -5.90 -7.38
N GLY A 40 11.27 -5.56 -6.12
CA GLY A 40 12.31 -5.18 -5.18
C GLY A 40 13.27 -6.30 -4.85
N ALA A 41 14.37 -5.96 -4.21
CA ALA A 41 15.40 -6.90 -3.78
C ALA A 41 15.76 -6.63 -2.32
N ASP A 42 16.37 -7.61 -1.67
CA ASP A 42 16.90 -7.39 -0.33
C ASP A 42 18.03 -6.37 -0.41
N ASP A 43 18.00 -5.40 0.49
CA ASP A 43 19.03 -4.36 0.58
C ASP A 43 19.21 -3.97 2.05
N GLY A 44 20.44 -4.10 2.52
CA GLY A 44 20.78 -3.86 3.92
C GLY A 44 20.39 -5.01 4.85
N ALA A 45 20.75 -4.87 6.12
CA ALA A 45 20.40 -5.87 7.13
C ALA A 45 18.93 -5.74 7.51
N PRO A 46 18.15 -6.81 7.49
CA PRO A 46 16.73 -6.74 7.84
C PRO A 46 16.56 -6.35 9.30
N THR A 47 15.71 -5.36 9.54
CA THR A 47 15.34 -4.93 10.88
C THR A 47 14.22 -5.81 11.44
N PRO A 48 13.97 -5.79 12.75
CA PRO A 48 12.82 -6.48 13.32
C PRO A 48 11.50 -6.04 12.68
N LEU A 49 11.33 -4.75 12.36
CA LEU A 49 10.15 -4.26 11.69
C LEU A 49 10.00 -4.85 10.28
N LEU A 50 11.08 -4.88 9.48
CA LEU A 50 11.02 -5.46 8.14
C LEU A 50 10.74 -6.97 8.20
N GLN A 51 11.31 -7.67 9.15
CA GLN A 51 11.02 -9.10 9.34
C GLN A 51 9.54 -9.32 9.67
N ARG A 52 8.98 -8.48 10.52
CA ARG A 52 7.55 -8.52 10.86
C ARG A 52 6.68 -8.20 9.64
N ALA A 53 7.07 -7.19 8.87
CA ALA A 53 6.35 -6.80 7.66
C ALA A 53 6.37 -7.93 6.61
N ALA A 54 7.53 -8.55 6.40
CA ALA A 54 7.67 -9.67 5.48
C ALA A 54 6.80 -10.86 5.91
N ARG A 55 6.79 -11.18 7.21
CA ARG A 55 5.96 -12.24 7.75
C ARG A 55 4.47 -11.94 7.55
N GLN A 56 4.05 -10.71 7.83
CA GLN A 56 2.65 -10.33 7.66
C GLN A 56 2.23 -10.37 6.19
N LEU A 57 3.09 -9.93 5.27
CA LEU A 57 2.79 -10.03 3.85
C LEU A 57 2.71 -11.48 3.38
N ALA A 58 3.60 -12.34 3.85
CA ALA A 58 3.54 -13.76 3.54
C ALA A 58 2.26 -14.41 4.09
N GLU A 59 1.83 -14.02 5.28
CA GLU A 59 0.57 -14.48 5.87
C GLU A 59 -0.64 -14.00 5.07
N TYR A 60 -0.62 -12.75 4.61
CA TYR A 60 -1.66 -12.22 3.73
C TYR A 60 -1.71 -13.02 2.42
N ASP A 61 -0.56 -13.25 1.82
CA ASP A 61 -0.45 -14.01 0.56
C ASP A 61 -0.99 -15.44 0.72
N ALA A 62 -0.76 -16.06 1.87
CA ALA A 62 -1.23 -17.39 2.17
C ALA A 62 -2.73 -17.46 2.55
N GLY A 63 -3.38 -16.31 2.71
CA GLY A 63 -4.78 -16.25 3.15
C GLY A 63 -4.98 -16.31 4.64
N ASP A 64 -3.91 -16.15 5.42
CA ASP A 64 -3.94 -16.30 6.88
C ASP A 64 -4.02 -14.95 7.61
N ARG A 65 -3.98 -13.85 6.89
CA ARG A 65 -4.00 -12.51 7.48
C ARG A 65 -4.84 -11.56 6.63
N GLU A 66 -5.68 -10.77 7.31
CA GLU A 66 -6.54 -9.78 6.66
C GLU A 66 -6.15 -8.33 6.97
N VAL A 67 -5.44 -8.10 8.07
CA VAL A 67 -5.09 -6.76 8.55
C VAL A 67 -3.58 -6.68 8.76
N PHE A 68 -2.96 -5.62 8.25
CA PHE A 68 -1.56 -5.33 8.52
C PHE A 68 -1.44 -4.45 9.76
N ASP A 69 -0.66 -4.92 10.72
CA ASP A 69 -0.36 -4.19 11.95
C ASP A 69 1.10 -3.71 11.88
N LEU A 70 1.30 -2.61 11.15
CA LEU A 70 2.61 -2.04 10.84
C LEU A 70 2.55 -0.53 10.91
N PRO A 71 3.60 0.14 11.41
CA PRO A 71 3.68 1.58 11.34
C PRO A 71 4.00 2.05 9.92
N PHE A 72 3.13 2.87 9.35
CA PHE A 72 3.34 3.47 8.03
C PHE A 72 3.66 4.94 8.18
N ARG A 73 4.56 5.44 7.35
CA ARG A 73 4.78 6.88 7.19
C ARG A 73 4.65 7.22 5.71
N VAL A 74 3.60 7.99 5.39
CA VAL A 74 3.29 8.39 4.03
C VAL A 74 3.90 9.76 3.77
N ALA A 75 4.79 9.86 2.79
CA ALA A 75 5.30 11.13 2.33
C ALA A 75 4.27 11.81 1.42
N GLY A 76 4.27 13.13 1.41
CA GLY A 76 3.42 13.91 0.53
C GLY A 76 2.55 14.92 1.27
N SER A 77 1.54 15.44 0.57
CA SER A 77 0.65 16.46 1.09
C SER A 77 -0.27 15.92 2.19
N ALA A 78 -0.89 16.85 2.94
CA ALA A 78 -1.91 16.49 3.90
C ALA A 78 -3.06 15.71 3.24
N PHE A 79 -3.42 16.09 2.01
CA PHE A 79 -4.46 15.38 1.25
C PHE A 79 -4.03 13.95 0.93
N GLN A 80 -2.78 13.75 0.46
CA GLN A 80 -2.25 12.41 0.20
C GLN A 80 -2.33 11.53 1.44
N LYS A 81 -1.94 12.07 2.59
CA LYS A 81 -2.00 11.35 3.87
C LYS A 81 -3.44 11.04 4.27
N ALA A 82 -4.36 11.98 4.05
CA ALA A 82 -5.78 11.79 4.35
C ALA A 82 -6.39 10.68 3.49
N VAL A 83 -6.07 10.65 2.20
CA VAL A 83 -6.52 9.58 1.31
C VAL A 83 -5.98 8.23 1.77
N CYS A 84 -4.69 8.14 2.08
CA CYS A 84 -4.11 6.89 2.57
C CYS A 84 -4.77 6.41 3.88
N ALA A 85 -5.13 7.32 4.77
CA ALA A 85 -5.86 6.98 5.99
C ALA A 85 -7.25 6.41 5.67
N GLU A 86 -7.95 6.99 4.70
CA GLU A 86 -9.25 6.45 4.24
C GLU A 86 -9.10 5.07 3.61
N LEU A 87 -8.03 4.85 2.85
CA LEU A 87 -7.74 3.54 2.26
C LEU A 87 -7.55 2.49 3.36
N CYS A 88 -6.78 2.81 4.39
CA CYS A 88 -6.53 1.89 5.50
C CYS A 88 -7.80 1.52 6.26
N ALA A 89 -8.83 2.37 6.18
CA ALA A 89 -10.10 2.12 6.85
C ALA A 89 -11.03 1.19 6.05
N ILE A 90 -10.68 0.84 4.80
CA ILE A 90 -11.50 -0.08 4.00
C ILE A 90 -11.18 -1.52 4.43
N PRO A 91 -12.15 -2.24 4.99
CA PRO A 91 -11.89 -3.60 5.44
C PRO A 91 -11.57 -4.58 4.31
N PHE A 92 -10.85 -5.62 4.65
CA PHE A 92 -10.59 -6.75 3.77
C PHE A 92 -11.93 -7.29 3.19
N GLY A 93 -11.95 -7.53 1.90
CA GLY A 93 -13.14 -8.04 1.23
C GLY A 93 -14.18 -6.98 0.87
N GLN A 94 -13.92 -5.72 1.21
CA GLN A 94 -14.81 -4.61 0.88
C GLN A 94 -14.13 -3.64 -0.10
N THR A 95 -14.95 -2.85 -0.77
CA THR A 95 -14.49 -1.80 -1.67
C THR A 95 -15.24 -0.51 -1.41
N ARG A 96 -14.65 0.60 -1.85
CA ARG A 96 -15.27 1.92 -1.88
C ARG A 96 -15.09 2.50 -3.28
N THR A 97 -15.89 3.48 -3.65
CA THR A 97 -15.64 4.22 -4.88
C THR A 97 -14.78 5.45 -4.60
N TYR A 98 -14.14 5.97 -5.63
CA TYR A 98 -13.43 7.26 -5.51
C TYR A 98 -14.40 8.35 -5.03
N GLY A 99 -15.66 8.30 -5.49
CA GLY A 99 -16.69 9.24 -5.06
C GLY A 99 -17.02 9.14 -3.58
N ASP A 100 -17.06 7.94 -3.03
CA ASP A 100 -17.31 7.73 -1.60
C ASP A 100 -16.25 8.42 -0.75
N ILE A 101 -14.98 8.24 -1.11
CA ILE A 101 -13.86 8.86 -0.39
C ILE A 101 -13.87 10.37 -0.59
N ALA A 102 -14.15 10.82 -1.83
CA ALA A 102 -14.23 12.24 -2.16
C ALA A 102 -15.26 12.97 -1.29
N LYS A 103 -16.43 12.38 -1.10
CA LYS A 103 -17.47 12.95 -0.24
C LYS A 103 -16.99 13.12 1.21
N ARG A 104 -16.28 12.12 1.73
CA ARG A 104 -15.77 12.16 3.10
C ARG A 104 -14.72 13.24 3.28
N LEU A 105 -13.93 13.53 2.24
CA LEU A 105 -12.82 14.47 2.31
C LEU A 105 -13.16 15.85 1.73
N GLY A 106 -14.37 16.03 1.19
CA GLY A 106 -14.77 17.29 0.58
C GLY A 106 -13.95 17.62 -0.66
N GLN A 107 -13.60 16.63 -1.46
CA GLN A 107 -12.76 16.76 -2.65
C GLN A 107 -13.42 16.10 -3.86
N SER A 108 -12.81 16.26 -5.04
CA SER A 108 -13.31 15.58 -6.23
C SER A 108 -12.86 14.13 -6.30
N ALA A 109 -13.65 13.30 -6.98
CA ALA A 109 -13.29 11.90 -7.23
C ALA A 109 -11.98 11.80 -8.02
N GLN A 110 -11.74 12.73 -8.95
CA GLN A 110 -10.51 12.77 -9.74
C GLN A 110 -9.29 13.03 -8.85
N ALA A 111 -9.38 13.94 -7.89
CA ALA A 111 -8.30 14.21 -6.95
C ALA A 111 -8.00 12.98 -6.08
N VAL A 112 -9.03 12.28 -5.63
CA VAL A 112 -8.86 11.02 -4.87
C VAL A 112 -8.19 9.96 -5.76
N GLY A 113 -8.62 9.84 -7.01
CA GLY A 113 -8.01 8.89 -7.96
C GLY A 113 -6.52 9.17 -8.15
N SER A 114 -6.14 10.43 -8.31
CA SER A 114 -4.73 10.83 -8.43
C SER A 114 -3.94 10.49 -7.16
N ALA A 115 -4.51 10.73 -6.00
CA ALA A 115 -3.86 10.40 -4.73
C ALA A 115 -3.71 8.89 -4.53
N CYS A 116 -4.70 8.09 -4.95
CA CYS A 116 -4.59 6.64 -4.94
C CYS A 116 -3.46 6.17 -5.85
N GLY A 117 -3.32 6.78 -7.03
CA GLY A 117 -2.20 6.49 -7.94
C GLY A 117 -0.85 6.87 -7.37
N GLY A 118 -0.81 7.84 -6.47
CA GLY A 118 0.41 8.26 -5.76
C GLY A 118 0.70 7.55 -4.46
N ASN A 119 -0.08 6.52 -4.10
CA ASN A 119 0.13 5.76 -2.88
C ASN A 119 1.52 5.11 -2.90
N PRO A 120 2.43 5.47 -1.96
CA PRO A 120 3.79 4.92 -1.97
C PRO A 120 3.88 3.51 -1.38
N ILE A 121 2.82 3.00 -0.76
CA ILE A 121 2.84 1.73 -0.02
C ILE A 121 1.67 0.83 -0.50
N PRO A 122 1.60 0.51 -1.80
CA PRO A 122 0.49 -0.32 -2.31
C PRO A 122 0.44 -1.69 -1.64
N ILE A 123 -0.68 -2.35 -1.68
CA ILE A 123 -1.01 -3.60 -1.00
C ILE A 123 -1.16 -3.41 0.51
N LEU A 124 -0.14 -2.92 1.19
CA LEU A 124 -0.18 -2.70 2.64
C LEU A 124 -1.13 -1.55 2.99
N ILE A 125 -1.13 -0.49 2.17
CA ILE A 125 -2.19 0.53 2.17
C ILE A 125 -3.06 0.21 0.94
N PRO A 126 -4.29 -0.24 1.15
CA PRO A 126 -5.02 -0.98 0.12
C PRO A 126 -5.70 -0.09 -0.94
N CYS A 127 -4.93 0.58 -1.77
CA CYS A 127 -5.48 1.38 -2.86
C CYS A 127 -6.23 0.52 -3.91
N HIS A 128 -5.99 -0.78 -3.93
CA HIS A 128 -6.72 -1.70 -4.79
C HIS A 128 -8.19 -1.87 -4.40
N ARG A 129 -8.58 -1.45 -3.19
CA ARG A 129 -9.97 -1.54 -2.69
C ARG A 129 -10.83 -0.36 -3.12
N VAL A 130 -10.32 0.51 -4.01
CA VAL A 130 -11.08 1.65 -4.52
C VAL A 130 -11.40 1.44 -5.99
N MET A 131 -12.65 1.66 -6.36
CA MET A 131 -13.17 1.41 -7.69
C MET A 131 -13.80 2.67 -8.27
N GLY A 132 -13.93 2.71 -9.58
CA GLY A 132 -14.68 3.77 -10.25
C GLY A 132 -16.18 3.62 -10.01
N ALA A 133 -16.93 4.63 -10.43
CA ALA A 133 -18.38 4.64 -10.31
C ALA A 133 -18.97 3.38 -10.98
N GLY A 134 -19.98 2.78 -10.32
CA GLY A 134 -20.62 1.58 -10.82
C GLY A 134 -19.75 0.33 -10.77
N GLY A 135 -18.67 0.33 -9.97
CA GLY A 135 -17.79 -0.80 -9.83
C GLY A 135 -16.78 -0.95 -10.95
N LYS A 136 -16.50 0.12 -11.70
CA LYS A 136 -15.50 0.09 -12.76
C LYS A 136 -14.13 -0.17 -12.17
N LEU A 137 -13.41 -1.12 -12.78
CA LEU A 137 -12.00 -1.36 -12.50
C LEU A 137 -11.18 -0.34 -13.27
N THR A 138 -10.81 0.74 -12.58
CA THR A 138 -9.91 1.76 -13.13
C THR A 138 -8.50 1.54 -12.62
N GLY A 139 -7.54 2.21 -13.24
CA GLY A 139 -6.12 1.96 -13.13
C GLY A 139 -5.59 1.70 -11.74
N PHE A 140 -4.55 0.91 -11.72
CA PHE A 140 -3.75 0.61 -10.53
C PHE A 140 -2.30 0.92 -10.90
N SER A 141 -1.62 1.69 -10.04
CA SER A 141 -0.25 2.14 -10.34
C SER A 141 0.81 1.08 -10.10
N GLY A 142 0.44 -0.07 -9.57
CA GLY A 142 1.36 -1.17 -9.37
C GLY A 142 1.69 -1.89 -10.66
N LYS A 143 2.70 -2.76 -10.61
CA LYS A 143 3.09 -3.61 -11.73
C LYS A 143 1.91 -4.50 -12.15
N GLY A 144 1.68 -4.61 -13.45
CA GLY A 144 0.57 -5.37 -14.00
C GLY A 144 -0.75 -4.59 -14.07
N GLY A 145 -0.80 -3.36 -13.51
CA GLY A 145 -1.97 -2.49 -13.60
C GLY A 145 -3.25 -3.16 -13.11
N VAL A 146 -4.30 -3.09 -13.93
CA VAL A 146 -5.63 -3.62 -13.58
C VAL A 146 -5.61 -5.12 -13.29
N GLU A 147 -4.77 -5.89 -13.94
CA GLU A 147 -4.68 -7.34 -13.70
C GLU A 147 -4.25 -7.64 -12.26
N THR A 148 -3.26 -6.91 -11.75
CA THR A 148 -2.82 -7.07 -10.36
C THR A 148 -3.91 -6.63 -9.39
N LYS A 149 -4.60 -5.53 -9.70
CA LYS A 149 -5.75 -5.07 -8.91
C LYS A 149 -6.82 -6.15 -8.81
N VAL A 150 -7.18 -6.76 -9.92
CA VAL A 150 -8.16 -7.84 -9.96
C VAL A 150 -7.68 -9.05 -9.14
N ALA A 151 -6.39 -9.41 -9.26
CA ALA A 151 -5.83 -10.53 -8.51
C ALA A 151 -5.91 -10.29 -7.00
N LEU A 152 -5.59 -9.07 -6.55
CA LEU A 152 -5.68 -8.70 -5.14
C LEU A 152 -7.14 -8.77 -4.65
N LEU A 153 -8.08 -8.22 -5.40
CA LEU A 153 -9.49 -8.23 -5.04
C LEU A 153 -10.06 -9.65 -5.02
N ARG A 154 -9.67 -10.50 -5.96
CA ARG A 154 -10.06 -11.93 -5.95
C ARG A 154 -9.50 -12.65 -4.74
N HIS A 155 -8.24 -12.39 -4.41
CA HIS A 155 -7.60 -12.95 -3.22
C HIS A 155 -8.38 -12.58 -1.96
N GLU A 156 -8.87 -11.34 -1.90
CA GLU A 156 -9.66 -10.83 -0.78
C GLU A 156 -11.15 -11.21 -0.86
N ARG A 157 -11.57 -11.90 -1.90
CA ARG A 157 -12.96 -12.28 -2.13
C ARG A 157 -13.91 -11.07 -2.09
N ALA A 158 -13.49 -9.98 -2.70
CA ALA A 158 -14.27 -8.76 -2.71
C ALA A 158 -15.59 -8.97 -3.44
N ALA A 159 -16.70 -8.68 -2.77
CA ALA A 159 -18.05 -8.94 -3.29
C ALA A 159 -18.32 -8.21 -4.61
N SER A 160 -17.72 -7.03 -4.80
CA SER A 160 -17.89 -6.23 -6.03
C SER A 160 -17.26 -6.87 -7.27
N LEU A 161 -16.49 -7.94 -7.11
CA LEU A 161 -15.92 -8.71 -8.23
C LEU A 161 -16.75 -9.95 -8.58
N LEU A 162 -17.86 -10.16 -7.93
CA LEU A 162 -18.73 -11.27 -8.28
C LEU A 162 -19.43 -10.93 -9.59
N ILE A 163 -18.79 -11.32 -10.66
CA ILE A 163 -19.32 -11.25 -12.00
C ILE A 163 -19.61 -12.68 -12.43
#